data_7ebf76b8133caa01979e3dc54e9eb8a4
#
_entry.id   7ebf76b8133caa01979e3dc54e9eb8a4
#
_cell.length_a   1.000
_cell.length_b   1.000
_cell.length_c   1.000
_cell.angle_alpha   90.00
_cell.angle_beta   90.00
_cell.angle_gamma   90.00
#
_symmetry.space_group_name_H-M   'P 1'
#
loop_
_entity.id
_entity.type
_entity.pdbx_description
1 polymer ?
#
loop_
_entity_poly.entity_id
_entity_poly.type
_entity_poly.pdbx_seq_one_letter_code
_entity_poly.pdbx_strand_id
1 'polypeptide(L)'
;MYEKLEQIKELATRLHGDQKRKYSGDPYVSHTFRVSDTVKENGGDEAMIYAAILHDVLEDTPTTESELLTEMMAIVDPGMAMNVIRLVNELTDIFTHESYPDLNRAGRKEMEAIRMGRISPRAQTIKYADLLD
;
A
#
# COMPACT_ATOMS: atom_id res chain seq x y z
N MET A 1 -13.82 -6.55 -13.30
CA MET A 1 -13.26 -5.91 -12.11
C MET A 1 -13.39 -6.75 -10.83
N TYR A 2 -14.54 -7.31 -10.57
CA TYR A 2 -14.77 -8.09 -9.34
C TYR A 2 -13.81 -9.29 -9.19
N GLU A 3 -13.58 -10.05 -10.26
CA GLU A 3 -12.67 -11.18 -10.22
C GLU A 3 -11.23 -10.75 -9.95
N LYS A 4 -10.80 -9.66 -10.58
CA LYS A 4 -9.45 -9.11 -10.38
C LYS A 4 -9.28 -8.60 -8.95
N LEU A 5 -10.30 -7.94 -8.42
CA LEU A 5 -10.30 -7.45 -7.04
C LEU A 5 -10.11 -8.60 -6.06
N GLU A 6 -10.85 -9.70 -6.24
CA GLU A 6 -10.71 -10.87 -5.38
C GLU A 6 -9.32 -11.50 -5.50
N GLN A 7 -8.77 -11.57 -6.71
CA GLN A 7 -7.42 -12.08 -6.92
C GLN A 7 -6.36 -11.21 -6.22
N ILE A 8 -6.54 -9.90 -6.23
CA ILE A 8 -5.62 -8.98 -5.55
C ILE A 8 -5.75 -9.11 -4.03
N LYS A 9 -6.97 -9.29 -3.52
CA LYS A 9 -7.18 -9.56 -2.10
C LYS A 9 -6.51 -10.87 -1.66
N GLU A 10 -6.60 -11.92 -2.48
CA GLU A 10 -5.91 -13.18 -2.24
C GLU A 10 -4.39 -13.01 -2.24
N LEU A 11 -3.88 -12.24 -3.19
CA LEU A 11 -2.46 -11.92 -3.25
C LEU A 11 -1.99 -11.22 -1.97
N ALA A 12 -2.70 -10.20 -1.53
CA ALA A 12 -2.36 -9.47 -0.31
C ALA A 12 -2.41 -10.40 0.91
N THR A 13 -3.41 -11.26 0.99
CA THR A 13 -3.55 -12.22 2.08
C THR A 13 -2.36 -13.17 2.13
N ARG A 14 -1.94 -13.67 0.98
CA ARG A 14 -0.79 -14.57 0.88
C ARG A 14 0.51 -13.88 1.27
N LEU A 15 0.71 -12.65 0.80
CA LEU A 15 1.95 -11.91 1.04
C LEU A 15 2.10 -11.44 2.49
N HIS A 16 1.01 -11.02 3.12
CA HIS A 16 1.03 -10.64 4.54
C HIS A 16 1.07 -11.85 5.48
N GLY A 17 0.61 -13.02 5.01
CA GLY A 17 0.60 -14.24 5.80
C GLY A 17 -0.19 -14.08 7.09
N ASP A 18 0.41 -14.48 8.22
CA ASP A 18 -0.25 -14.47 9.53
C ASP A 18 -0.10 -13.14 10.28
N GLN A 19 0.38 -12.08 9.61
CA GLN A 19 0.56 -10.78 10.24
C GLN A 19 -0.76 -10.26 10.82
N LYS A 20 -0.69 -9.71 12.04
CA LYS A 20 -1.85 -9.17 12.76
C LYS A 20 -1.61 -7.72 13.14
N ARG A 21 -2.69 -6.96 13.31
CA ARG A 21 -2.61 -5.60 13.83
C ARG A 21 -2.14 -5.63 15.29
N LYS A 22 -1.26 -4.69 15.63
CA LYS A 22 -0.54 -4.66 16.90
C LYS A 22 -1.46 -4.66 18.13
N TYR A 23 -2.56 -3.90 18.08
CA TYR A 23 -3.40 -3.69 19.26
C TYR A 23 -4.71 -4.49 19.23
N SER A 24 -5.27 -4.75 18.06
CA SER A 24 -6.56 -5.45 17.94
C SER A 24 -6.42 -6.95 17.78
N GLY A 25 -5.27 -7.42 17.27
CA GLY A 25 -5.07 -8.83 16.95
C GLY A 25 -5.77 -9.30 15.69
N ASP A 26 -6.48 -8.41 14.98
CA ASP A 26 -7.12 -8.74 13.70
C ASP A 26 -6.07 -9.03 12.63
N PRO A 27 -6.39 -9.89 11.64
CA PRO A 27 -5.50 -10.06 10.49
C PRO A 27 -5.18 -8.71 9.86
N TYR A 28 -3.91 -8.46 9.60
CA TYR A 28 -3.47 -7.17 9.06
C TYR A 28 -4.16 -6.83 7.74
N VAL A 29 -4.36 -7.84 6.90
CA VAL A 29 -4.98 -7.67 5.60
C VAL A 29 -6.41 -7.11 5.70
N SER A 30 -7.11 -7.34 6.80
CA SER A 30 -8.45 -6.77 7.02
C SER A 30 -8.42 -5.24 7.01
N HIS A 31 -7.36 -4.65 7.59
CA HIS A 31 -7.14 -3.19 7.55
C HIS A 31 -7.02 -2.72 6.09
N THR A 32 -6.21 -3.39 5.28
CA THR A 32 -6.01 -2.98 3.89
C THR A 32 -7.29 -3.08 3.07
N PHE A 33 -8.14 -4.06 3.35
CA PHE A 33 -9.43 -4.20 2.68
C PHE A 33 -10.38 -3.05 3.04
N ARG A 34 -10.40 -2.63 4.31
CA ARG A 34 -11.21 -1.48 4.74
C ARG A 34 -10.71 -0.17 4.13
N VAL A 35 -9.39 0.00 4.01
CA VAL A 35 -8.80 1.15 3.33
C VAL A 35 -9.27 1.19 1.87
N SER A 36 -9.23 0.05 1.19
CA SER A 36 -9.69 -0.10 -0.18
C SER A 36 -11.18 0.27 -0.32
N ASP A 37 -12.02 -0.17 0.61
CA ASP A 37 -13.45 0.15 0.61
C ASP A 37 -13.66 1.67 0.75
N THR A 38 -12.92 2.32 1.63
CA THR A 38 -12.99 3.77 1.83
C THR A 38 -12.57 4.52 0.56
N VAL A 39 -11.50 4.07 -0.09
CA VAL A 39 -11.04 4.66 -1.35
C VAL A 39 -12.13 4.55 -2.41
N LYS A 40 -12.75 3.38 -2.53
CA LYS A 40 -13.84 3.15 -3.49
C LYS A 40 -15.04 4.07 -3.20
N GLU A 41 -15.44 4.19 -1.94
CA GLU A 41 -16.55 5.05 -1.52
C GLU A 41 -16.31 6.53 -1.83
N ASN A 42 -15.06 6.94 -1.86
CA ASN A 42 -14.66 8.32 -2.15
C ASN A 42 -14.30 8.54 -3.63
N GLY A 43 -14.75 7.65 -4.51
CA GLY A 43 -14.60 7.82 -5.95
C GLY A 43 -13.24 7.41 -6.51
N GLY A 44 -12.45 6.64 -5.76
CA GLY A 44 -11.17 6.15 -6.25
C GLY A 44 -11.32 5.26 -7.48
N ASP A 45 -10.36 5.34 -8.38
CA ASP A 45 -10.36 4.51 -9.59
C ASP A 45 -9.82 3.10 -9.29
N GLU A 46 -9.85 2.23 -10.31
CA GLU A 46 -9.44 0.83 -10.17
C GLU A 46 -8.01 0.69 -9.65
N ALA A 47 -7.07 1.46 -10.19
CA ALA A 47 -5.67 1.39 -9.74
C ALA A 47 -5.53 1.82 -8.28
N MET A 48 -6.26 2.83 -7.85
CA MET A 48 -6.26 3.30 -6.46
C MET A 48 -6.80 2.25 -5.52
N ILE A 49 -7.87 1.58 -5.91
CA ILE A 49 -8.48 0.51 -5.11
C ILE A 49 -7.48 -0.64 -4.90
N TYR A 50 -6.83 -1.06 -5.97
CA TYR A 50 -5.82 -2.13 -5.89
C TYR A 50 -4.59 -1.70 -5.08
N ALA A 51 -4.12 -0.47 -5.30
CA ALA A 51 -2.99 0.06 -4.54
C ALA A 51 -3.31 0.16 -3.04
N ALA A 52 -4.54 0.48 -2.68
CA ALA A 52 -4.96 0.53 -1.28
C ALA A 52 -4.82 -0.84 -0.61
N ILE A 53 -5.19 -1.91 -1.32
CA ILE A 53 -5.06 -3.27 -0.80
C ILE A 53 -3.60 -3.66 -0.60
N LEU A 54 -2.71 -3.18 -1.48
CA LEU A 54 -1.31 -3.60 -1.53
C LEU A 54 -0.35 -2.59 -0.89
N HIS A 55 -0.86 -1.48 -0.32
CA HIS A 55 -0.02 -0.34 0.03
C HIS A 55 1.07 -0.63 1.07
N ASP A 56 0.87 -1.62 1.93
CA ASP A 56 1.85 -1.97 2.96
C ASP A 56 2.72 -3.18 2.63
N VAL A 57 2.52 -3.80 1.46
CA VAL A 57 3.24 -5.03 1.10
C VAL A 57 4.75 -4.81 1.08
N LEU A 58 5.21 -3.70 0.49
CA LEU A 58 6.65 -3.45 0.36
C LEU A 58 7.31 -3.11 1.70
N GLU A 59 6.57 -2.50 2.63
CA GLU A 59 7.11 -2.17 3.96
C GLU A 59 7.08 -3.36 4.91
N ASP A 60 5.98 -4.09 4.90
CA ASP A 60 5.66 -5.04 5.96
C ASP A 60 5.94 -6.49 5.61
N THR A 61 6.33 -6.76 4.37
CA THR A 61 6.68 -8.13 3.93
C THR A 61 8.03 -8.11 3.21
N PRO A 62 8.69 -9.27 3.05
CA PRO A 62 9.95 -9.34 2.31
C PRO A 62 9.79 -9.23 0.79
N THR A 63 8.59 -8.98 0.30
CA THR A 63 8.31 -8.86 -1.14
C THR A 63 8.99 -7.63 -1.71
N THR A 64 9.75 -7.80 -2.80
CA THR A 64 10.37 -6.68 -3.51
C THR A 64 9.39 -6.06 -4.49
N GLU A 65 9.70 -4.83 -4.94
CA GLU A 65 8.92 -4.16 -5.98
C GLU A 65 8.82 -5.01 -7.24
N SER A 66 9.94 -5.60 -7.67
CA SER A 66 9.99 -6.45 -8.87
C SER A 66 9.10 -7.68 -8.72
N GLU A 67 9.12 -8.32 -7.55
CA GLU A 67 8.28 -9.47 -7.27
C GLU A 67 6.79 -9.10 -7.28
N LEU A 68 6.44 -7.96 -6.66
CA LEU A 68 5.07 -7.48 -6.63
C LEU A 68 4.57 -7.16 -8.04
N LEU A 69 5.41 -6.50 -8.85
CA LEU A 69 5.07 -6.21 -10.25
C LEU A 69 4.78 -7.49 -11.03
N THR A 70 5.63 -8.51 -10.87
CA THR A 70 5.46 -9.81 -11.54
C THR A 70 4.13 -10.45 -11.14
N GLU A 71 3.81 -10.44 -9.84
CA GLU A 71 2.54 -10.98 -9.34
C GLU A 71 1.35 -10.20 -9.90
N MET A 72 1.45 -8.89 -9.98
CA MET A 72 0.39 -8.04 -10.53
C MET A 72 0.16 -8.29 -12.01
N MET A 73 1.24 -8.53 -12.78
CA MET A 73 1.13 -8.78 -14.21
C MET A 73 0.46 -10.12 -14.53
N ALA A 74 0.37 -11.02 -13.57
CA ALA A 74 -0.40 -12.25 -13.71
C ALA A 74 -1.92 -12.03 -13.52
N ILE A 75 -2.32 -10.87 -12.99
CA ILE A 75 -3.73 -10.57 -12.67
C ILE A 75 -4.29 -9.50 -13.60
N VAL A 76 -3.51 -8.44 -13.85
CA VAL A 76 -3.93 -7.26 -14.63
C VAL A 76 -2.97 -7.01 -15.77
N ASP A 77 -3.34 -6.14 -16.71
CA ASP A 77 -2.44 -5.79 -17.81
C ASP A 77 -1.23 -4.99 -17.31
N PRO A 78 -0.14 -4.93 -18.10
CA PRO A 78 1.08 -4.23 -17.68
C PRO A 78 0.86 -2.75 -17.32
N GLY A 79 0.00 -2.05 -18.05
CA GLY A 79 -0.29 -0.63 -17.78
C GLY A 79 -0.93 -0.45 -16.41
N MET A 80 -1.92 -1.26 -16.09
CA MET A 80 -2.56 -1.26 -14.78
C MET A 80 -1.56 -1.63 -13.68
N ALA A 81 -0.76 -2.68 -13.91
CA ALA A 81 0.24 -3.12 -12.93
C ALA A 81 1.22 -2.00 -12.61
N MET A 82 1.72 -1.29 -13.63
CA MET A 82 2.64 -0.17 -13.42
C MET A 82 2.00 0.98 -12.66
N ASN A 83 0.74 1.30 -12.95
CA ASN A 83 0.02 2.35 -12.23
C ASN A 83 -0.14 2.00 -10.75
N VAL A 84 -0.49 0.76 -10.45
CA VAL A 84 -0.63 0.29 -9.06
C VAL A 84 0.69 0.37 -8.33
N ILE A 85 1.77 -0.13 -8.94
CA ILE A 85 3.10 -0.13 -8.32
C ILE A 85 3.58 1.30 -8.06
N ARG A 86 3.31 2.22 -8.98
CA ARG A 86 3.68 3.63 -8.78
C ARG A 86 3.00 4.22 -7.55
N LEU A 87 1.71 3.95 -7.38
CA LEU A 87 0.97 4.42 -6.21
C LEU A 87 1.49 3.77 -4.91
N VAL A 88 1.75 2.47 -4.94
CA VAL A 88 2.31 1.77 -3.78
C VAL A 88 3.66 2.36 -3.39
N ASN A 89 4.52 2.65 -4.38
CA ASN A 89 5.83 3.27 -4.12
C ASN A 89 5.70 4.66 -3.49
N GLU A 90 4.74 5.46 -3.93
CA GLU A 90 4.51 6.78 -3.31
C GLU A 90 4.15 6.65 -1.83
N LEU A 91 3.48 5.56 -1.45
CA LEU A 91 3.01 5.32 -0.09
C LEU A 91 4.02 4.58 0.80
N THR A 92 5.06 4.00 0.20
CA THR A 92 6.09 3.24 0.91
C THR A 92 7.12 4.21 1.48
N ASP A 93 7.41 4.09 2.79
CA ASP A 93 8.38 4.96 3.46
C ASP A 93 9.78 4.82 2.86
N ILE A 94 10.43 5.94 2.62
CA ILE A 94 11.81 5.98 2.13
C ILE A 94 12.80 6.44 3.20
N PHE A 95 12.34 7.18 4.22
CA PHE A 95 13.20 7.65 5.31
C PHE A 95 13.25 6.61 6.43
N THR A 96 13.84 5.46 6.12
CA THR A 96 13.97 4.34 7.06
C THR A 96 15.26 4.45 7.85
N HIS A 97 15.35 3.73 8.97
CA HIS A 97 16.57 3.67 9.77
C HIS A 97 17.75 3.14 8.93
N GLU A 98 17.50 2.15 8.10
CA GLU A 98 18.55 1.55 7.25
C GLU A 98 19.11 2.52 6.24
N SER A 99 18.24 3.31 5.59
CA SER A 99 18.62 4.24 4.53
C SER A 99 19.12 5.58 5.09
N TYR A 100 18.64 5.97 6.27
CA TYR A 100 18.98 7.25 6.90
C TYR A 100 19.36 7.05 8.36
N PRO A 101 20.49 6.34 8.63
CA PRO A 101 20.87 6.00 10.00
C PRO A 101 21.23 7.23 10.85
N ASP A 102 21.56 8.35 10.23
CA ASP A 102 21.90 9.58 10.94
C ASP A 102 20.69 10.36 11.46
N LEU A 103 19.47 10.00 10.98
CA LEU A 103 18.24 10.62 11.44
C LEU A 103 17.63 9.78 12.57
N ASN A 104 17.20 10.44 13.64
CA ASN A 104 16.42 9.77 14.66
C ASN A 104 15.00 9.55 14.19
N ARG A 105 14.18 8.84 14.99
CA ARG A 105 12.80 8.53 14.63
C ARG A 105 11.97 9.77 14.34
N ALA A 106 12.10 10.81 15.16
CA ALA A 106 11.38 12.06 14.97
C ALA A 106 11.76 12.73 13.65
N GLY A 107 13.06 12.75 13.33
CA GLY A 107 13.54 13.30 12.06
C GLY A 107 13.03 12.53 10.85
N ARG A 108 13.02 11.21 10.93
CA ARG A 108 12.48 10.36 9.84
C ARG A 108 10.99 10.60 9.66
N LYS A 109 10.22 10.71 10.73
CA LYS A 109 8.77 10.98 10.66
C LYS A 109 8.49 12.36 10.06
N GLU A 110 9.29 13.36 10.42
CA GLU A 110 9.16 14.69 9.86
C GLU A 110 9.40 14.69 8.35
N MET A 111 10.46 14.01 7.90
CA MET A 111 10.78 13.92 6.48
C MET A 111 9.68 13.17 5.71
N GLU A 112 9.11 12.10 6.28
CA GLU A 112 8.00 11.39 5.67
C GLU A 112 6.75 12.27 5.58
N ALA A 113 6.46 13.06 6.61
CA ALA A 113 5.32 13.98 6.58
C ALA A 113 5.45 15.01 5.46
N ILE A 114 6.66 15.57 5.27
CA ILE A 114 6.94 16.51 4.17
C ILE A 114 6.73 15.81 2.82
N ARG A 115 7.26 14.59 2.68
CA ARG A 115 7.11 13.81 1.45
C ARG A 115 5.65 13.51 1.12
N MET A 116 4.85 13.15 2.14
CA MET A 116 3.43 12.87 1.96
C MET A 116 2.65 14.07 1.42
N GLY A 117 3.08 15.28 1.73
CA GLY A 117 2.48 16.49 1.16
C GLY A 117 2.79 16.69 -0.32
N ARG A 118 3.72 15.92 -0.88
CA ARG A 118 4.18 16.06 -2.26
C ARG A 118 3.82 14.88 -3.17
N ILE A 119 3.26 13.80 -2.62
CA ILE A 119 2.82 12.67 -3.44
C ILE A 119 1.59 13.06 -4.25
N SER A 120 1.25 12.26 -5.27
CA SER A 120 0.12 12.57 -6.14
C SER A 120 -1.20 12.66 -5.35
N PRO A 121 -2.18 13.43 -5.83
CA PRO A 121 -3.51 13.48 -5.21
C PRO A 121 -4.15 12.10 -5.06
N ARG A 122 -3.93 11.21 -6.01
CA ARG A 122 -4.45 9.84 -5.96
C ARG A 122 -3.84 9.06 -4.81
N ALA A 123 -2.53 9.18 -4.60
CA ALA A 123 -1.84 8.54 -3.48
C ALA A 123 -2.25 9.20 -2.15
N GLN A 124 -2.46 10.51 -2.12
CA GLN A 124 -2.93 11.20 -0.92
C GLN A 124 -4.32 10.71 -0.48
N THR A 125 -5.20 10.42 -1.43
CA THR A 125 -6.52 9.84 -1.13
C THR A 125 -6.38 8.50 -0.41
N ILE A 126 -5.47 7.65 -0.88
CA ILE A 126 -5.20 6.35 -0.24
C ILE A 126 -4.62 6.57 1.17
N LYS A 127 -3.66 7.48 1.31
CA LYS A 127 -3.04 7.77 2.60
C LYS A 127 -4.07 8.30 3.61
N TYR A 128 -4.97 9.15 3.16
CA TYR A 128 -6.06 9.65 4.01
C TYR A 128 -6.96 8.50 4.48
N ALA A 129 -7.35 7.63 3.58
CA ALA A 129 -8.16 6.46 3.92
C ALA A 129 -7.45 5.54 4.92
N ASP A 130 -6.14 5.36 4.75
CA ASP A 130 -5.29 4.58 5.65
C ASP A 130 -5.29 5.19 7.07
N LEU A 131 -5.19 6.50 7.18
CA LEU A 131 -5.18 7.20 8.46
C LEU A 131 -6.54 7.14 9.17
N LEU A 132 -7.64 6.98 8.44
CA LEU A 132 -8.98 6.89 9.01
C LEU A 132 -9.26 5.52 9.66
N ASP A 133 -8.57 4.49 9.26
CA ASP A 133 -8.73 3.16 9.82
C ASP A 133 -7.71 2.89 10.91
#